data_ec5e371ebac1cabf6dfa148012b5c69d
#
_entry.id   ec5e371ebac1cabf6dfa148012b5c69d
#
_cell.length_a   1.000
_cell.length_b   1.000
_cell.length_c   1.000
_cell.angle_alpha   90.00
_cell.angle_beta   90.00
_cell.angle_gamma   90.00
#
_symmetry.space_group_name_H-M   'P 1'
#
loop_
_entity.id
_entity.type
_entity.pdbx_description
1 polymer ?
#
loop_
_entity_poly.entity_id
_entity_poly.type
_entity_poly.pdbx_seq_one_letter_code
_entity_poly.pdbx_strand_id
1 'polypeptide(L)'
;MQGRSVLFVIGLLAACPAQAADQTQIGAGNARAEQIGPKSPLVRSAVDLLEDNARRIRDDKVRGITLDSFLNPNTCVRHRAGVSDAVKTQIIATLTAQGLVNPADAGAITGGVKAGIFPPVVHDGTPCPHLPLTFTATPGSNFGGHHSYPGGLAVHESFNDQSAINFADTYRGEYGQTGEHQLPVAEGFRRKGDVFIDQDAILAAPIWHDWAKMMVFQWNADGTEFTELNFGGTGTNDNNGTPGDSRTGGHHILGIAEAMARGLPPLLVITQASAHSAPTLGNEYKVVNWLRAAAIVAQIDPVANGFLVQDANGHLRLPPLAALASGIDLPGAGQTNLLVEYQIHNLSDADFVNSIPAVTEVQVLLQKIALQFGFNPADTTTYNNLFRNVVLAYLSPERLMMIYSYAGLDGVVNEVKKLRALHVI
;
A
#
# COMPACT_ATOMS: atom_id res chain seq x y z
N MET A 1 -73.31 20.71 -26.40
CA MET A 1 -72.53 20.48 -25.15
C MET A 1 -71.71 19.23 -25.40
N GLN A 2 -70.44 19.43 -25.68
CA GLN A 2 -69.49 18.33 -25.97
C GLN A 2 -68.66 18.08 -24.74
N GLY A 3 -68.81 16.89 -24.10
CA GLY A 3 -67.98 16.44 -22.98
C GLY A 3 -66.63 15.92 -23.47
N ARG A 4 -65.53 16.55 -22.96
CA ARG A 4 -64.16 16.05 -23.15
C ARG A 4 -63.82 15.10 -22.01
N SER A 5 -63.60 13.82 -22.36
CA SER A 5 -63.02 12.83 -21.46
C SER A 5 -61.51 13.00 -21.43
N VAL A 6 -60.96 13.24 -20.22
CA VAL A 6 -59.50 13.24 -19.98
C VAL A 6 -59.10 11.85 -19.53
N LEU A 7 -58.31 11.15 -20.38
CA LEU A 7 -57.68 9.89 -20.02
C LEU A 7 -56.41 10.18 -19.16
N PHE A 8 -56.42 9.74 -17.91
CA PHE A 8 -55.22 9.67 -17.08
C PHE A 8 -54.49 8.36 -17.39
N VAL A 9 -53.32 8.49 -18.00
CA VAL A 9 -52.35 7.36 -18.18
C VAL A 9 -51.51 7.30 -16.92
N ILE A 10 -51.77 6.32 -16.06
CA ILE A 10 -50.94 5.99 -14.91
C ILE A 10 -49.76 5.16 -15.45
N GLY A 11 -48.62 5.79 -15.59
CA GLY A 11 -47.36 5.10 -15.88
C GLY A 11 -46.92 4.28 -14.65
N LEU A 12 -47.02 2.96 -14.74
CA LEU A 12 -46.31 2.05 -13.80
C LEU A 12 -44.80 2.18 -14.04
N LEU A 13 -44.14 2.89 -13.16
CA LEU A 13 -42.68 2.77 -12.99
C LEU A 13 -42.41 1.37 -12.40
N ALA A 14 -41.99 0.44 -13.23
CA ALA A 14 -41.43 -0.81 -12.79
C ALA A 14 -40.13 -0.49 -12.02
N ALA A 15 -40.17 -0.53 -10.69
CA ALA A 15 -38.99 -0.55 -9.88
C ALA A 15 -38.23 -1.86 -10.20
N CYS A 16 -37.13 -1.78 -10.92
CA CYS A 16 -36.17 -2.88 -10.98
C CYS A 16 -35.77 -3.23 -9.52
N PRO A 17 -35.91 -4.48 -9.08
CA PRO A 17 -35.34 -4.86 -7.79
C PRO A 17 -33.84 -4.62 -7.86
N ALA A 18 -33.32 -3.75 -7.01
CA ALA A 18 -31.88 -3.68 -6.76
C ALA A 18 -31.46 -5.08 -6.31
N GLN A 19 -30.73 -5.80 -7.15
CA GLN A 19 -30.12 -7.06 -6.74
C GLN A 19 -29.25 -6.73 -5.52
N ALA A 20 -29.54 -7.38 -4.39
CA ALA A 20 -28.66 -7.34 -3.23
C ALA A 20 -27.29 -7.82 -3.73
N ALA A 21 -26.28 -6.95 -3.71
CA ALA A 21 -24.93 -7.32 -4.07
C ALA A 21 -24.50 -8.47 -3.15
N ASP A 22 -23.95 -9.53 -3.74
CA ASP A 22 -23.42 -10.64 -2.96
C ASP A 22 -22.32 -10.10 -2.04
N GLN A 23 -22.56 -10.15 -0.73
CA GLN A 23 -21.64 -9.60 0.28
C GLN A 23 -20.27 -10.27 0.26
N THR A 24 -20.17 -11.44 -0.36
CA THR A 24 -18.91 -12.21 -0.52
C THR A 24 -18.17 -11.88 -1.80
N GLN A 25 -18.73 -11.05 -2.70
CA GLN A 25 -18.08 -10.67 -3.94
C GLN A 25 -17.01 -9.61 -3.68
N ILE A 26 -15.77 -9.92 -4.05
CA ILE A 26 -14.63 -8.99 -3.97
C ILE A 26 -14.95 -7.75 -4.81
N GLY A 27 -14.81 -6.56 -4.20
CA GLY A 27 -15.02 -5.30 -4.89
C GLY A 27 -16.47 -4.81 -4.95
N ALA A 28 -17.45 -5.52 -4.36
CA ALA A 28 -18.84 -5.10 -4.35
C ALA A 28 -19.08 -3.73 -3.69
N GLY A 29 -18.19 -3.30 -2.80
CA GLY A 29 -18.19 -1.98 -2.12
C GLY A 29 -17.36 -0.90 -2.80
N ASN A 30 -16.57 -1.23 -3.84
CA ASN A 30 -15.63 -0.30 -4.47
C ASN A 30 -16.29 1.01 -4.92
N ALA A 31 -17.44 0.92 -5.59
CA ALA A 31 -18.18 2.09 -6.06
C ALA A 31 -18.57 3.05 -4.91
N ARG A 32 -18.81 2.55 -3.70
CA ARG A 32 -19.10 3.40 -2.53
C ARG A 32 -17.84 4.09 -2.02
N ALA A 33 -16.71 3.41 -1.96
CA ALA A 33 -15.44 4.00 -1.57
C ALA A 33 -15.00 5.12 -2.53
N GLU A 34 -15.22 4.93 -3.84
CA GLU A 34 -14.99 5.96 -4.88
C GLU A 34 -15.87 7.21 -4.72
N GLN A 35 -16.98 7.10 -4.00
CA GLN A 35 -17.83 8.26 -3.67
C GLN A 35 -17.37 8.99 -2.40
N ILE A 36 -16.57 8.38 -1.56
CA ILE A 36 -16.12 8.90 -0.26
C ILE A 36 -14.72 9.50 -0.37
N GLY A 37 -13.71 8.67 -0.66
CA GLY A 37 -12.30 9.05 -0.61
C GLY A 37 -11.96 10.28 -1.47
N PRO A 38 -12.28 10.30 -2.79
CA PRO A 38 -11.95 11.45 -3.65
C PRO A 38 -12.60 12.77 -3.24
N LYS A 39 -13.67 12.73 -2.43
CA LYS A 39 -14.36 13.95 -1.93
C LYS A 39 -13.78 14.45 -0.61
N SER A 40 -13.03 13.63 0.12
CA SER A 40 -12.43 14.03 1.37
C SER A 40 -11.35 15.11 1.14
N PRO A 41 -11.42 16.26 1.84
CA PRO A 41 -10.33 17.24 1.81
C PRO A 41 -9.00 16.68 2.33
N LEU A 42 -9.05 15.82 3.34
CA LEU A 42 -7.87 15.15 3.91
C LEU A 42 -7.17 14.30 2.85
N VAL A 43 -7.92 13.43 2.16
CA VAL A 43 -7.38 12.54 1.12
C VAL A 43 -6.82 13.37 -0.05
N ARG A 44 -7.51 14.41 -0.48
CA ARG A 44 -7.01 15.28 -1.56
C ARG A 44 -5.70 15.97 -1.16
N SER A 45 -5.63 16.55 0.04
CA SER A 45 -4.39 17.16 0.51
C SER A 45 -3.23 16.19 0.59
N ALA A 46 -3.50 14.92 0.95
CA ALA A 46 -2.49 13.88 0.95
C ALA A 46 -1.98 13.57 -0.48
N VAL A 47 -2.89 13.45 -1.44
CA VAL A 47 -2.54 13.23 -2.86
C VAL A 47 -1.77 14.42 -3.42
N ASP A 48 -2.21 15.66 -3.15
CA ASP A 48 -1.53 16.87 -3.61
C ASP A 48 -0.08 16.92 -3.10
N LEU A 49 0.16 16.57 -1.82
CA LEU A 49 1.50 16.47 -1.25
C LEU A 49 2.36 15.40 -1.95
N LEU A 50 1.80 14.20 -2.16
CA LEU A 50 2.49 13.13 -2.87
C LEU A 50 2.81 13.51 -4.33
N GLU A 51 1.88 14.18 -5.02
CA GLU A 51 2.10 14.67 -6.38
C GLU A 51 3.23 15.70 -6.42
N ASP A 52 3.22 16.68 -5.51
CA ASP A 52 4.26 17.69 -5.41
C ASP A 52 5.63 17.07 -5.15
N ASN A 53 5.71 16.08 -4.26
CA ASN A 53 6.95 15.38 -3.96
C ASN A 53 7.40 14.48 -5.14
N ALA A 54 6.48 13.72 -5.76
CA ALA A 54 6.79 12.90 -6.92
C ALA A 54 7.32 13.74 -8.11
N ARG A 55 6.84 14.98 -8.29
CA ARG A 55 7.35 15.91 -9.31
C ARG A 55 8.80 16.34 -9.06
N ARG A 56 9.35 16.18 -7.87
CA ARG A 56 10.75 16.45 -7.51
C ARG A 56 11.69 15.30 -7.89
N ILE A 57 11.19 14.13 -8.26
CA ILE A 57 11.98 13.01 -8.78
C ILE A 57 12.72 13.50 -10.04
N ARG A 58 14.03 13.26 -10.10
CA ARG A 58 14.92 13.81 -11.15
C ARG A 58 14.96 12.95 -12.40
N ASP A 59 14.94 11.62 -12.23
CA ASP A 59 14.83 10.69 -13.35
C ASP A 59 13.45 10.82 -13.98
N ASP A 60 13.39 11.28 -15.24
CA ASP A 60 12.15 11.52 -15.96
C ASP A 60 11.29 10.25 -16.13
N LYS A 61 11.96 9.10 -16.30
CA LYS A 61 11.27 7.81 -16.43
C LYS A 61 10.65 7.39 -15.10
N VAL A 62 11.41 7.45 -14.01
CA VAL A 62 10.93 7.12 -12.66
C VAL A 62 9.79 8.06 -12.28
N ARG A 63 9.97 9.37 -12.50
CA ARG A 63 8.93 10.37 -12.23
C ARG A 63 7.64 10.08 -12.99
N GLY A 64 7.75 9.87 -14.31
CA GLY A 64 6.59 9.59 -15.16
C GLY A 64 5.85 8.32 -14.76
N ILE A 65 6.57 7.24 -14.48
CA ILE A 65 5.99 5.97 -14.02
C ILE A 65 5.34 6.13 -12.64
N THR A 66 5.97 6.85 -11.72
CA THR A 66 5.43 7.08 -10.37
C THR A 66 4.16 7.92 -10.42
N LEU A 67 4.14 9.05 -11.13
CA LEU A 67 2.93 9.87 -11.29
C LEU A 67 1.79 9.08 -11.97
N ASP A 68 2.08 8.31 -13.03
CA ASP A 68 1.09 7.45 -13.68
C ASP A 68 0.50 6.43 -12.71
N SER A 69 1.29 5.89 -11.81
CA SER A 69 0.89 4.77 -10.95
C SER A 69 -0.23 5.10 -9.98
N PHE A 70 -0.32 6.34 -9.48
CA PHE A 70 -1.32 6.72 -8.47
C PHE A 70 -2.28 7.84 -8.91
N LEU A 71 -1.92 8.64 -9.94
CA LEU A 71 -2.80 9.69 -10.47
C LEU A 71 -3.65 9.24 -11.65
N ASN A 72 -3.20 8.22 -12.41
CA ASN A 72 -3.95 7.73 -13.56
C ASN A 72 -4.91 6.60 -13.16
N PRO A 73 -6.23 6.84 -13.11
CA PRO A 73 -7.19 5.79 -12.74
C PRO A 73 -7.24 4.63 -13.74
N ASN A 74 -6.67 4.81 -14.93
CA ASN A 74 -6.60 3.79 -15.99
C ASN A 74 -5.17 3.26 -16.17
N THR A 75 -4.31 3.40 -15.16
CA THR A 75 -2.96 2.84 -15.20
C THR A 75 -3.01 1.32 -15.41
N CYS A 76 -2.14 0.82 -16.30
CA CYS A 76 -2.07 -0.62 -16.55
C CYS A 76 -1.37 -1.35 -15.40
N VAL A 77 -1.92 -2.48 -14.99
CA VAL A 77 -1.26 -3.43 -14.07
C VAL A 77 -0.31 -4.29 -14.90
N ARG A 78 0.96 -3.88 -14.97
CA ARG A 78 1.95 -4.42 -15.91
C ARG A 78 2.31 -5.87 -15.65
N HIS A 79 2.49 -6.28 -14.40
CA HIS A 79 2.78 -7.68 -14.06
C HIS A 79 1.61 -8.64 -14.36
N ARG A 80 0.42 -8.12 -14.69
CA ARG A 80 -0.76 -8.88 -15.07
C ARG A 80 -1.04 -8.85 -16.59
N ALA A 81 -0.31 -8.03 -17.34
CA ALA A 81 -0.55 -7.80 -18.78
C ALA A 81 -0.36 -9.07 -19.58
N GLY A 82 -1.42 -9.57 -20.21
CA GLY A 82 -1.42 -10.78 -21.04
C GLY A 82 -1.20 -12.09 -20.27
N VAL A 83 -1.27 -12.09 -18.95
CA VAL A 83 -1.04 -13.30 -18.13
C VAL A 83 -2.25 -14.23 -18.22
N SER A 84 -2.08 -15.36 -18.91
CA SER A 84 -3.11 -16.40 -19.06
C SER A 84 -3.31 -17.22 -17.79
N ASP A 85 -4.44 -17.93 -17.67
CA ASP A 85 -4.69 -18.83 -16.54
C ASP A 85 -3.67 -19.98 -16.43
N ALA A 86 -3.11 -20.44 -17.55
CA ALA A 86 -2.05 -21.43 -17.55
C ALA A 86 -0.76 -20.87 -16.90
N VAL A 87 -0.40 -19.63 -17.23
CA VAL A 87 0.72 -18.93 -16.62
C VAL A 87 0.49 -18.68 -15.13
N LYS A 88 -0.70 -18.25 -14.73
CA LYS A 88 -1.05 -18.10 -13.31
C LYS A 88 -0.88 -19.42 -12.54
N THR A 89 -1.32 -20.53 -13.11
CA THR A 89 -1.15 -21.86 -12.51
C THR A 89 0.32 -22.22 -12.33
N GLN A 90 1.17 -21.91 -13.33
CA GLN A 90 2.61 -22.14 -13.25
C GLN A 90 3.27 -21.27 -12.17
N ILE A 91 2.90 -20.00 -12.06
CA ILE A 91 3.41 -19.08 -11.03
C ILE A 91 3.05 -19.60 -9.63
N ILE A 92 1.78 -20.02 -9.39
CA ILE A 92 1.35 -20.59 -8.13
C ILE A 92 2.17 -21.84 -7.78
N ALA A 93 2.35 -22.76 -8.76
CA ALA A 93 3.14 -23.97 -8.55
C ALA A 93 4.58 -23.66 -8.19
N THR A 94 5.20 -22.68 -8.86
CA THR A 94 6.58 -22.26 -8.62
C THR A 94 6.74 -21.63 -7.22
N LEU A 95 5.87 -20.70 -6.85
CA LEU A 95 5.89 -20.07 -5.51
C LEU A 95 5.71 -21.09 -4.40
N THR A 96 4.79 -22.04 -4.58
CA THR A 96 4.54 -23.13 -3.62
C THR A 96 5.74 -24.06 -3.51
N ALA A 97 6.29 -24.50 -4.64
CA ALA A 97 7.45 -25.41 -4.65
C ALA A 97 8.71 -24.79 -4.03
N GLN A 98 8.84 -23.47 -4.11
CA GLN A 98 9.95 -22.75 -3.50
C GLN A 98 9.68 -22.31 -2.04
N GLY A 99 8.53 -22.66 -1.46
CA GLY A 99 8.17 -22.30 -0.10
C GLY A 99 7.92 -20.79 0.09
N LEU A 100 7.70 -20.05 -1.00
CA LEU A 100 7.43 -18.59 -0.96
C LEU A 100 5.94 -18.28 -0.75
N VAL A 101 5.07 -19.26 -0.86
CA VAL A 101 3.65 -19.22 -0.52
C VAL A 101 3.27 -20.56 0.11
N ASN A 102 2.50 -20.50 1.19
CA ASN A 102 1.85 -21.68 1.76
C ASN A 102 0.35 -21.68 1.36
N PRO A 103 -0.10 -22.60 0.50
CA PRO A 103 -1.51 -22.67 0.11
C PRO A 103 -2.49 -22.83 1.28
N ALA A 104 -2.06 -23.40 2.43
CA ALA A 104 -2.89 -23.51 3.61
C ALA A 104 -3.29 -22.16 4.21
N ASP A 105 -2.47 -21.11 4.01
CA ASP A 105 -2.77 -19.76 4.50
C ASP A 105 -3.91 -19.09 3.71
N ALA A 106 -4.30 -19.63 2.58
CA ALA A 106 -5.40 -19.12 1.75
C ALA A 106 -6.79 -19.60 2.21
N GLY A 107 -6.90 -20.34 3.33
CA GLY A 107 -8.17 -20.89 3.78
C GLY A 107 -9.26 -19.86 4.08
N ALA A 108 -8.87 -18.65 4.47
CA ALA A 108 -9.79 -17.53 4.71
C ALA A 108 -9.99 -16.64 3.46
N ILE A 109 -9.29 -16.90 2.36
CA ILE A 109 -9.34 -16.08 1.15
C ILE A 109 -10.43 -16.58 0.23
N THR A 110 -11.41 -15.75 -0.10
CA THR A 110 -12.42 -16.06 -1.10
C THR A 110 -11.75 -16.28 -2.47
N GLY A 111 -11.90 -17.49 -3.02
CA GLY A 111 -11.20 -17.91 -4.24
C GLY A 111 -9.82 -18.56 -4.00
N GLY A 112 -9.44 -18.76 -2.73
CA GLY A 112 -8.24 -19.51 -2.34
C GLY A 112 -6.93 -18.86 -2.77
N VAL A 113 -5.87 -19.69 -2.88
CA VAL A 113 -4.52 -19.22 -3.21
C VAL A 113 -4.45 -18.48 -4.55
N LYS A 114 -5.27 -18.86 -5.53
CA LYS A 114 -5.31 -18.17 -6.83
C LYS A 114 -5.76 -16.72 -6.68
N ALA A 115 -6.83 -16.47 -5.95
CA ALA A 115 -7.33 -15.12 -5.72
C ALA A 115 -6.39 -14.30 -4.80
N GLY A 116 -5.69 -14.96 -3.87
CA GLY A 116 -4.69 -14.30 -3.01
C GLY A 116 -3.46 -13.80 -3.76
N ILE A 117 -2.96 -14.58 -4.75
CA ILE A 117 -1.81 -14.19 -5.59
C ILE A 117 -2.27 -13.31 -6.77
N PHE A 118 -3.45 -13.56 -7.29
CA PHE A 118 -4.03 -12.86 -8.42
C PHE A 118 -5.40 -12.27 -8.03
N PRO A 119 -5.43 -11.26 -7.14
CA PRO A 119 -6.68 -10.58 -6.81
C PRO A 119 -7.35 -10.04 -8.09
N PRO A 120 -8.69 -9.98 -8.14
CA PRO A 120 -9.41 -9.54 -9.32
C PRO A 120 -8.99 -8.13 -9.75
N VAL A 121 -8.75 -7.96 -11.05
CA VAL A 121 -8.49 -6.67 -11.69
C VAL A 121 -9.44 -6.49 -12.87
N VAL A 122 -9.65 -5.26 -13.30
CA VAL A 122 -10.52 -4.95 -14.44
C VAL A 122 -9.83 -5.37 -15.73
N HIS A 123 -10.53 -6.05 -16.63
CA HIS A 123 -9.99 -6.56 -17.91
C HIS A 123 -8.78 -7.50 -17.76
N ASP A 124 -8.81 -8.38 -16.74
CA ASP A 124 -7.76 -9.37 -16.50
C ASP A 124 -7.49 -10.23 -17.76
N GLY A 125 -6.22 -10.56 -18.00
CA GLY A 125 -5.78 -11.32 -19.16
C GLY A 125 -5.66 -10.53 -20.47
N THR A 126 -6.01 -9.24 -20.48
CA THR A 126 -5.76 -8.34 -21.62
C THR A 126 -4.35 -7.77 -21.60
N PRO A 127 -3.87 -7.13 -22.69
CA PRO A 127 -2.57 -6.45 -22.67
C PRO A 127 -2.45 -5.28 -21.67
N CYS A 128 -3.58 -4.73 -21.19
CA CYS A 128 -3.62 -3.66 -20.23
C CYS A 128 -4.79 -3.86 -19.24
N PRO A 129 -4.67 -4.75 -18.26
CA PRO A 129 -5.61 -4.81 -17.15
C PRO A 129 -5.46 -3.57 -16.27
N HIS A 130 -6.57 -3.16 -15.59
CA HIS A 130 -6.61 -1.95 -14.78
C HIS A 130 -6.88 -2.27 -13.31
N LEU A 131 -6.50 -1.35 -12.45
CA LEU A 131 -6.81 -1.42 -11.03
C LEU A 131 -8.33 -1.36 -10.78
N PRO A 132 -8.85 -2.10 -9.80
CA PRO A 132 -10.27 -2.07 -9.43
C PRO A 132 -10.65 -0.91 -8.54
N LEU A 133 -9.66 -0.23 -7.91
CA LEU A 133 -9.81 0.93 -7.06
C LEU A 133 -8.81 2.03 -7.47
N THR A 134 -9.22 3.28 -7.30
CA THR A 134 -8.29 4.41 -7.37
C THR A 134 -7.49 4.54 -6.08
N PHE A 135 -6.35 5.22 -6.16
CA PHE A 135 -5.50 5.53 -5.01
C PHE A 135 -6.28 6.29 -3.91
N THR A 136 -7.20 7.15 -4.31
CA THR A 136 -8.04 7.96 -3.41
C THR A 136 -9.21 7.20 -2.78
N ALA A 137 -9.53 5.98 -3.22
CA ALA A 137 -10.58 5.15 -2.65
C ALA A 137 -10.06 3.97 -1.84
N THR A 138 -8.75 3.69 -1.95
CA THR A 138 -8.09 2.54 -1.34
C THR A 138 -7.84 2.77 0.15
N PRO A 139 -8.09 1.77 1.01
CA PRO A 139 -7.73 1.85 2.43
C PRO A 139 -6.23 1.65 2.63
N GLY A 140 -5.70 2.15 3.75
CA GLY A 140 -4.30 1.96 4.13
C GLY A 140 -3.98 0.55 4.64
N SER A 141 -4.98 -0.22 5.10
CA SER A 141 -4.84 -1.59 5.57
C SER A 141 -6.20 -2.29 5.60
N ASN A 142 -6.24 -3.57 6.02
CA ASN A 142 -7.46 -4.33 6.24
C ASN A 142 -8.31 -3.72 7.36
N PHE A 143 -9.58 -4.12 7.42
CA PHE A 143 -10.57 -3.56 8.36
C PHE A 143 -10.09 -3.67 9.82
N GLY A 144 -10.03 -2.50 10.47
CA GLY A 144 -9.50 -2.38 11.84
C GLY A 144 -7.99 -2.18 11.94
N GLY A 145 -7.24 -2.29 10.85
CA GLY A 145 -5.82 -1.94 10.77
C GLY A 145 -5.61 -0.43 10.58
N HIS A 146 -4.34 -0.03 10.36
CA HIS A 146 -3.99 1.39 10.18
C HIS A 146 -4.69 1.98 8.95
N HIS A 147 -5.18 3.21 9.08
CA HIS A 147 -5.85 3.94 7.97
C HIS A 147 -6.91 3.13 7.21
N SER A 148 -7.65 2.23 7.90
CA SER A 148 -8.66 1.37 7.29
C SER A 148 -9.96 2.12 6.99
N TYR A 149 -9.90 3.04 6.03
CA TYR A 149 -11.02 3.85 5.52
C TYR A 149 -10.76 4.27 4.07
N PRO A 150 -11.79 4.67 3.29
CA PRO A 150 -11.61 5.10 1.90
C PRO A 150 -10.64 6.27 1.77
N GLY A 151 -9.57 6.08 1.01
CA GLY A 151 -8.47 7.04 0.84
C GLY A 151 -7.40 6.97 1.93
N GLY A 152 -7.49 6.01 2.84
CA GLY A 152 -6.49 5.81 3.90
C GLY A 152 -5.10 5.51 3.36
N LEU A 153 -4.99 4.86 2.18
CA LEU A 153 -3.72 4.65 1.50
C LEU A 153 -3.02 5.98 1.20
N ALA A 154 -3.71 6.95 0.62
CA ALA A 154 -3.12 8.25 0.31
C ALA A 154 -2.62 8.98 1.57
N VAL A 155 -3.35 8.88 2.68
CA VAL A 155 -2.98 9.49 3.96
C VAL A 155 -1.75 8.80 4.55
N HIS A 156 -1.71 7.47 4.54
CA HIS A 156 -0.56 6.66 4.99
C HIS A 156 0.70 7.01 4.20
N GLU A 157 0.61 6.98 2.87
CA GLU A 157 1.77 7.26 2.01
C GLU A 157 2.25 8.71 2.11
N SER A 158 1.36 9.66 2.33
CA SER A 158 1.77 11.06 2.51
C SER A 158 2.57 11.26 3.81
N PHE A 159 2.21 10.55 4.88
CA PHE A 159 2.99 10.53 6.13
C PHE A 159 4.34 9.83 5.92
N ASN A 160 4.33 8.67 5.26
CA ASN A 160 5.52 7.88 4.97
C ASN A 160 6.53 8.66 4.12
N ASP A 161 6.09 9.26 3.01
CA ASP A 161 6.93 10.05 2.12
C ASP A 161 7.55 11.27 2.84
N GLN A 162 6.74 12.03 3.59
CA GLN A 162 7.25 13.18 4.36
C GLN A 162 8.23 12.72 5.45
N SER A 163 7.98 11.59 6.09
CA SER A 163 8.88 11.02 7.10
C SER A 163 10.19 10.57 6.46
N ALA A 164 10.16 9.93 5.28
CA ALA A 164 11.36 9.54 4.53
C ALA A 164 12.22 10.75 4.18
N ILE A 165 11.62 11.84 3.71
CA ILE A 165 12.32 13.10 3.43
C ILE A 165 12.99 13.64 4.70
N ASN A 166 12.26 13.70 5.81
CA ASN A 166 12.78 14.22 7.08
C ASN A 166 13.94 13.37 7.62
N PHE A 167 13.83 12.03 7.55
CA PHE A 167 14.93 11.15 7.92
C PHE A 167 16.15 11.34 7.01
N ALA A 168 15.95 11.42 5.69
CA ALA A 168 17.04 11.66 4.76
C ALA A 168 17.76 12.99 5.07
N ASP A 169 17.02 14.05 5.37
CA ASP A 169 17.59 15.34 5.74
C ASP A 169 18.33 15.29 7.09
N THR A 170 17.82 14.52 8.06
CA THR A 170 18.49 14.27 9.33
C THR A 170 19.82 13.54 9.12
N TYR A 171 19.82 12.45 8.31
CA TYR A 171 21.04 11.71 8.01
C TYR A 171 22.08 12.59 7.30
N ARG A 172 21.66 13.45 6.37
CA ARG A 172 22.56 14.42 5.71
C ARG A 172 23.09 15.45 6.70
N GLY A 173 22.23 15.94 7.59
CA GLY A 173 22.60 16.90 8.61
C GLY A 173 23.65 16.34 9.57
N GLU A 174 23.45 15.10 10.03
CA GLU A 174 24.34 14.48 11.03
C GLU A 174 25.67 13.98 10.43
N TYR A 175 25.64 13.37 9.26
CA TYR A 175 26.79 12.65 8.71
C TYR A 175 27.49 13.38 7.58
N GLY A 176 26.90 14.43 7.04
CA GLY A 176 27.46 15.25 5.96
C GLY A 176 27.90 16.64 6.40
N GLN A 177 27.79 17.02 7.66
CA GLN A 177 28.15 18.37 8.14
C GLN A 177 29.66 18.56 8.27
N THR A 178 30.11 19.79 7.91
CA THR A 178 31.44 20.25 8.29
C THR A 178 31.43 20.63 9.77
N GLY A 179 32.25 19.93 10.56
CA GLY A 179 32.55 20.30 11.93
C GLY A 179 33.94 20.93 12.06
N GLU A 180 34.45 20.96 13.28
CA GLU A 180 35.81 21.44 13.58
C GLU A 180 36.92 20.71 12.80
N HIS A 181 36.64 19.48 12.33
CA HIS A 181 37.55 18.69 11.51
C HIS A 181 37.35 18.87 10.01
N GLN A 182 36.61 19.88 9.58
CA GLN A 182 36.33 20.19 8.17
C GLN A 182 35.75 19.01 7.36
N LEU A 183 34.95 18.20 8.01
CA LEU A 183 34.17 17.19 7.30
C LEU A 183 33.19 17.89 6.35
N PRO A 184 33.09 17.45 5.10
CA PRO A 184 32.24 18.10 4.13
C PRO A 184 30.76 18.02 4.53
N VAL A 185 30.02 19.09 4.29
CA VAL A 185 28.57 19.11 4.41
C VAL A 185 27.97 18.40 3.20
N ALA A 186 27.01 17.53 3.42
CA ALA A 186 26.22 16.97 2.33
C ALA A 186 25.34 18.05 1.71
N GLU A 187 25.76 18.60 0.59
CA GLU A 187 24.98 19.58 -0.19
C GLU A 187 24.10 18.89 -1.23
N GLY A 188 23.32 17.92 -0.78
CA GLY A 188 22.46 17.17 -1.68
C GLY A 188 23.16 15.99 -2.37
N PHE A 189 22.42 15.33 -3.24
CA PHE A 189 22.67 13.96 -3.71
C PHE A 189 23.82 13.76 -4.68
N ARG A 190 24.55 14.77 -5.05
CA ARG A 190 25.55 14.70 -6.14
C ARG A 190 26.97 15.02 -5.68
N ARG A 191 27.16 15.22 -4.41
CA ARG A 191 28.48 15.59 -3.91
C ARG A 191 29.32 14.36 -3.71
N LYS A 192 30.35 14.21 -4.52
CA LYS A 192 31.26 13.08 -4.46
C LYS A 192 32.13 13.16 -3.18
N GLY A 193 32.10 12.08 -2.40
CA GLY A 193 32.87 11.98 -1.17
C GLY A 193 32.11 12.36 0.11
N ASP A 194 30.88 12.87 -0.02
CA ASP A 194 29.99 13.13 1.10
C ASP A 194 28.98 11.98 1.27
N VAL A 195 28.12 12.07 2.28
CA VAL A 195 27.00 11.16 2.44
C VAL A 195 26.09 11.27 1.21
N PHE A 196 25.99 10.20 0.47
CA PHE A 196 25.11 10.11 -0.68
C PHE A 196 23.83 9.38 -0.29
N ILE A 197 22.71 10.04 -0.48
CA ILE A 197 21.38 9.46 -0.33
C ILE A 197 20.61 9.75 -1.62
N ASP A 198 20.11 8.68 -2.27
CA ASP A 198 19.39 8.82 -3.53
C ASP A 198 18.01 9.45 -3.32
N GLN A 199 17.84 10.67 -3.83
CA GLN A 199 16.60 11.43 -3.71
C GLN A 199 15.43 10.74 -4.38
N ASP A 200 15.66 10.13 -5.53
CA ASP A 200 14.58 9.54 -6.31
C ASP A 200 14.03 8.29 -5.61
N ALA A 201 14.92 7.52 -4.95
CA ALA A 201 14.49 6.41 -4.10
C ALA A 201 13.71 6.90 -2.86
N ILE A 202 14.16 7.97 -2.20
CA ILE A 202 13.49 8.54 -1.01
C ILE A 202 12.09 9.04 -1.35
N LEU A 203 11.89 9.64 -2.52
CA LEU A 203 10.60 10.19 -2.93
C LEU A 203 9.65 9.16 -3.55
N ALA A 204 10.20 8.14 -4.22
CA ALA A 204 9.37 7.19 -4.95
C ALA A 204 9.02 5.95 -4.13
N ALA A 205 9.95 5.43 -3.30
CA ALA A 205 9.73 4.17 -2.60
C ALA A 205 8.51 4.19 -1.67
N PRO A 206 8.24 5.26 -0.89
CA PRO A 206 7.02 5.35 -0.09
C PRO A 206 5.74 5.24 -0.92
N ILE A 207 5.67 5.91 -2.08
CA ILE A 207 4.49 5.86 -2.97
C ILE A 207 4.27 4.46 -3.53
N TRP A 208 5.35 3.69 -3.71
CA TRP A 208 5.32 2.38 -4.35
C TRP A 208 5.10 1.21 -3.40
N HIS A 209 5.50 1.32 -2.13
CA HIS A 209 5.56 0.13 -1.28
C HIS A 209 4.20 -0.52 -1.06
N ASP A 210 3.17 0.28 -0.95
CA ASP A 210 1.79 -0.15 -0.69
C ASP A 210 0.87 -0.05 -1.93
N TRP A 211 1.43 0.27 -3.09
CA TRP A 211 0.68 0.47 -4.33
C TRP A 211 -0.33 -0.66 -4.62
N ALA A 212 0.05 -1.90 -4.38
CA ALA A 212 -0.83 -3.04 -4.70
C ALA A 212 -2.03 -3.17 -3.76
N LYS A 213 -2.14 -2.38 -2.68
CA LYS A 213 -3.36 -2.29 -1.86
C LYS A 213 -4.57 -1.91 -2.71
N MET A 214 -4.37 -1.17 -3.82
CA MET A 214 -5.44 -0.83 -4.78
C MET A 214 -6.09 -2.04 -5.45
N MET A 215 -5.43 -3.20 -5.49
CA MET A 215 -6.02 -4.44 -6.01
C MET A 215 -6.31 -5.47 -4.91
N VAL A 216 -5.59 -5.40 -3.79
CA VAL A 216 -5.68 -6.39 -2.72
C VAL A 216 -6.82 -6.06 -1.75
N PHE A 217 -6.90 -4.81 -1.28
CA PHE A 217 -7.90 -4.40 -0.28
C PHE A 217 -9.15 -3.81 -0.92
N GLN A 218 -9.81 -4.61 -1.76
CA GLN A 218 -11.07 -4.23 -2.36
C GLN A 218 -12.21 -4.29 -1.32
N TRP A 219 -13.13 -3.34 -1.43
CA TRP A 219 -14.22 -3.19 -0.48
C TRP A 219 -15.32 -4.23 -0.67
N ASN A 220 -15.78 -4.79 0.44
CA ASN A 220 -17.00 -5.57 0.52
C ASN A 220 -18.24 -4.65 0.48
N ALA A 221 -19.40 -5.23 0.16
CA ALA A 221 -20.66 -4.50 0.14
C ALA A 221 -21.03 -3.87 1.50
N ASP A 222 -20.58 -4.44 2.60
CA ASP A 222 -20.84 -3.95 3.96
C ASP A 222 -19.85 -2.87 4.43
N GLY A 223 -18.93 -2.43 3.56
CA GLY A 223 -17.95 -1.40 3.88
C GLY A 223 -16.74 -1.89 4.68
N THR A 224 -16.49 -3.19 4.69
CA THR A 224 -15.22 -3.81 5.13
C THR A 224 -14.35 -4.13 3.93
N GLU A 225 -13.07 -4.46 4.14
CA GLU A 225 -12.14 -4.85 3.08
C GLU A 225 -11.86 -6.34 3.08
N PHE A 226 -11.43 -6.88 1.94
CA PHE A 226 -10.98 -8.25 1.82
C PHE A 226 -9.64 -8.47 2.53
N THR A 227 -9.50 -9.64 3.16
CA THR A 227 -8.24 -10.09 3.76
C THR A 227 -7.27 -10.55 2.67
N GLU A 228 -6.01 -10.16 2.77
CA GLU A 228 -4.95 -10.56 1.86
C GLU A 228 -4.33 -11.92 2.19
N LEU A 229 -3.67 -12.53 1.20
CA LEU A 229 -2.81 -13.69 1.38
C LEU A 229 -1.43 -13.23 1.86
N ASN A 230 -0.88 -13.91 2.86
CA ASN A 230 0.52 -13.72 3.22
C ASN A 230 1.44 -14.57 2.35
N PHE A 231 2.55 -13.99 1.91
CA PHE A 231 3.67 -14.70 1.27
C PHE A 231 4.70 -15.11 2.33
N GLY A 232 5.59 -16.06 1.97
CA GLY A 232 6.70 -16.46 2.82
C GLY A 232 6.32 -17.35 4.00
N GLY A 233 5.46 -18.33 3.85
CA GLY A 233 4.95 -19.15 4.97
C GLY A 233 5.80 -20.36 5.39
N THR A 234 6.56 -20.99 4.48
CA THR A 234 7.07 -22.36 4.72
C THR A 234 8.56 -22.56 4.46
N GLY A 235 9.28 -21.60 3.97
CA GLY A 235 10.67 -21.83 3.60
C GLY A 235 11.54 -20.61 3.61
N THR A 236 12.82 -20.87 3.75
CA THR A 236 13.90 -19.96 3.43
C THR A 236 14.73 -20.59 2.34
N ASN A 237 15.28 -19.77 1.48
CA ASN A 237 15.99 -20.30 0.31
C ASN A 237 17.41 -19.81 0.21
N ASP A 238 17.87 -19.05 1.19
CA ASP A 238 19.20 -18.47 1.29
C ASP A 238 19.95 -18.94 2.54
N ASN A 239 19.41 -19.92 3.26
CA ASN A 239 19.96 -20.55 4.46
C ASN A 239 20.13 -19.64 5.68
N ASN A 240 19.53 -18.45 5.69
CA ASN A 240 19.75 -17.45 6.73
C ASN A 240 18.56 -17.20 7.65
N GLY A 241 17.51 -17.97 7.62
CA GLY A 241 16.35 -17.72 8.48
C GLY A 241 15.56 -18.95 8.86
N THR A 242 14.62 -18.80 9.77
CA THR A 242 13.65 -19.81 10.15
C THR A 242 12.52 -19.84 9.11
N PRO A 243 11.99 -21.02 8.73
CA PRO A 243 10.83 -21.11 7.85
C PRO A 243 9.68 -20.24 8.36
N GLY A 244 9.15 -19.39 7.50
CA GLY A 244 8.09 -18.42 7.83
C GLY A 244 8.55 -17.04 8.30
N ASP A 245 9.82 -16.83 8.57
CA ASP A 245 10.33 -15.52 9.05
C ASP A 245 10.27 -14.42 7.98
N SER A 246 10.25 -14.79 6.68
CA SER A 246 10.04 -13.85 5.58
C SER A 246 8.56 -13.59 5.28
N ARG A 247 7.68 -13.84 6.24
CA ARG A 247 6.24 -13.64 6.08
C ARG A 247 5.88 -12.17 5.90
N THR A 248 5.10 -11.85 4.86
CA THR A 248 4.65 -10.50 4.55
C THR A 248 3.30 -10.52 3.82
N GLY A 249 2.59 -9.40 3.80
CA GLY A 249 1.33 -9.25 3.08
C GLY A 249 1.48 -9.36 1.56
N GLY A 250 0.43 -9.86 0.91
CA GLY A 250 0.40 -10.02 -0.55
C GLY A 250 0.57 -8.69 -1.29
N HIS A 251 0.04 -7.59 -0.73
CA HIS A 251 0.20 -6.26 -1.32
C HIS A 251 1.67 -5.88 -1.51
N HIS A 252 2.52 -6.21 -0.54
CA HIS A 252 3.94 -5.92 -0.60
C HIS A 252 4.62 -6.62 -1.78
N ILE A 253 4.39 -7.93 -1.93
CA ILE A 253 4.97 -8.72 -3.03
C ILE A 253 4.44 -8.27 -4.40
N LEU A 254 3.14 -8.03 -4.51
CA LEU A 254 2.51 -7.60 -5.76
C LEU A 254 2.92 -6.18 -6.16
N GLY A 255 3.14 -5.29 -5.19
CA GLY A 255 3.71 -3.96 -5.42
C GLY A 255 5.13 -4.01 -5.96
N ILE A 256 5.99 -4.86 -5.38
CA ILE A 256 7.35 -5.09 -5.87
C ILE A 256 7.31 -5.69 -7.29
N ALA A 257 6.43 -6.66 -7.55
CA ALA A 257 6.27 -7.26 -8.87
C ALA A 257 5.87 -6.23 -9.93
N GLU A 258 4.98 -5.31 -9.58
CA GLU A 258 4.58 -4.22 -10.48
C GLU A 258 5.74 -3.25 -10.76
N ALA A 259 6.47 -2.86 -9.73
CA ALA A 259 7.64 -2.00 -9.86
C ALA A 259 8.71 -2.61 -10.80
N MET A 260 8.97 -3.92 -10.64
CA MET A 260 9.84 -4.68 -11.53
C MET A 260 9.30 -4.70 -12.98
N ALA A 261 8.02 -5.01 -13.16
CA ALA A 261 7.39 -5.10 -14.47
C ALA A 261 7.34 -3.76 -15.21
N ARG A 262 7.31 -2.64 -14.49
CA ARG A 262 7.43 -1.28 -15.04
C ARG A 262 8.86 -0.88 -15.35
N GLY A 263 9.84 -1.67 -14.96
CA GLY A 263 11.26 -1.41 -15.19
C GLY A 263 11.79 -0.25 -14.37
N LEU A 264 11.35 -0.16 -13.11
CA LEU A 264 11.95 0.73 -12.12
C LEU A 264 13.35 0.24 -11.74
N PRO A 265 14.29 1.15 -11.38
CA PRO A 265 15.68 0.78 -11.09
C PRO A 265 15.77 -0.14 -9.86
N PRO A 266 16.75 -1.08 -9.83
CA PRO A 266 16.97 -1.99 -8.72
C PRO A 266 17.07 -1.29 -7.36
N LEU A 267 17.80 -0.20 -7.25
CA LEU A 267 17.91 0.58 -6.01
C LEU A 267 16.53 0.97 -5.46
N LEU A 268 15.66 1.52 -6.30
CA LEU A 268 14.32 1.94 -5.89
C LEU A 268 13.47 0.72 -5.47
N VAL A 269 13.48 -0.36 -6.26
CA VAL A 269 12.69 -1.56 -5.98
C VAL A 269 13.13 -2.25 -4.69
N ILE A 270 14.44 -2.29 -4.41
CA ILE A 270 14.96 -2.84 -3.15
C ILE A 270 14.63 -1.92 -1.97
N THR A 271 14.68 -0.59 -2.17
CA THR A 271 14.25 0.37 -1.15
C THR A 271 12.77 0.17 -0.81
N GLN A 272 11.91 0.08 -1.82
CA GLN A 272 10.49 -0.28 -1.65
C GLN A 272 10.32 -1.59 -0.88
N ALA A 273 11.05 -2.64 -1.25
CA ALA A 273 10.98 -3.94 -0.60
C ALA A 273 11.46 -3.90 0.86
N SER A 274 12.21 -2.90 1.26
CA SER A 274 12.74 -2.75 2.62
C SER A 274 11.76 -2.13 3.61
N ALA A 275 10.57 -1.70 3.20
CA ALA A 275 9.55 -1.11 4.07
C ALA A 275 9.24 -1.98 5.29
N HIS A 276 8.88 -3.24 5.08
CA HIS A 276 8.46 -4.14 6.14
C HIS A 276 9.63 -4.77 6.93
N SER A 277 10.84 -4.72 6.42
CA SER A 277 12.06 -5.13 7.13
C SER A 277 13.29 -4.63 6.38
N ALA A 278 14.05 -3.73 6.98
CA ALA A 278 15.33 -3.35 6.43
C ALA A 278 16.29 -4.56 6.42
N PRO A 279 17.15 -4.70 5.39
CA PRO A 279 18.11 -5.80 5.28
C PRO A 279 19.30 -5.60 6.21
N THR A 280 19.04 -5.38 7.49
CA THR A 280 20.01 -5.14 8.56
C THR A 280 19.89 -6.23 9.63
N LEU A 281 20.91 -6.40 10.44
CA LEU A 281 20.89 -7.33 11.60
C LEU A 281 20.48 -8.77 11.21
N GLY A 282 20.93 -9.26 10.06
CA GLY A 282 20.59 -10.61 9.60
C GLY A 282 19.25 -10.76 8.90
N ASN A 283 18.56 -9.67 8.56
CA ASN A 283 17.25 -9.72 7.89
C ASN A 283 17.31 -9.66 6.35
N GLU A 284 18.52 -9.64 5.75
CA GLU A 284 18.66 -9.56 4.29
C GLU A 284 17.86 -10.65 3.56
N TYR A 285 17.82 -11.88 4.10
CA TYR A 285 17.10 -13.00 3.50
C TYR A 285 15.61 -12.73 3.33
N LYS A 286 15.00 -11.89 4.17
CA LYS A 286 13.58 -11.51 4.03
C LYS A 286 13.36 -10.74 2.74
N VAL A 287 14.16 -9.69 2.54
CA VAL A 287 14.09 -8.86 1.32
C VAL A 287 14.43 -9.70 0.09
N VAL A 288 15.44 -10.57 0.18
CA VAL A 288 15.79 -11.52 -0.91
C VAL A 288 14.59 -12.41 -1.27
N ASN A 289 13.91 -13.01 -0.28
CA ASN A 289 12.76 -13.85 -0.54
C ASN A 289 11.58 -13.07 -1.14
N TRP A 290 11.36 -11.84 -0.72
CA TRP A 290 10.32 -10.96 -1.28
C TRP A 290 10.61 -10.60 -2.74
N LEU A 291 11.85 -10.22 -3.06
CA LEU A 291 12.27 -9.94 -4.44
C LEU A 291 12.17 -11.20 -5.33
N ARG A 292 12.48 -12.39 -4.79
CA ARG A 292 12.30 -13.66 -5.51
C ARG A 292 10.83 -13.94 -5.81
N ALA A 293 9.98 -13.81 -4.80
CA ALA A 293 8.53 -14.02 -4.98
C ALA A 293 7.96 -13.03 -6.00
N ALA A 294 8.32 -11.76 -5.89
CA ALA A 294 7.89 -10.72 -6.81
C ALA A 294 8.39 -10.96 -8.24
N ALA A 295 9.65 -11.38 -8.41
CA ALA A 295 10.22 -11.69 -9.71
C ALA A 295 9.50 -12.88 -10.41
N ILE A 296 9.12 -13.91 -9.63
CA ILE A 296 8.30 -15.03 -10.14
C ILE A 296 6.93 -14.52 -10.61
N VAL A 297 6.26 -13.67 -9.82
CA VAL A 297 4.96 -13.07 -10.19
C VAL A 297 5.09 -12.20 -11.43
N ALA A 298 6.14 -11.38 -11.52
CA ALA A 298 6.42 -10.51 -12.66
C ALA A 298 7.01 -11.25 -13.88
N GLN A 299 7.36 -12.54 -13.75
CA GLN A 299 8.01 -13.36 -14.77
C GLN A 299 9.36 -12.75 -15.25
N ILE A 300 10.14 -12.23 -14.30
CA ILE A 300 11.44 -11.57 -14.52
C ILE A 300 12.54 -12.40 -13.86
N ASP A 301 13.69 -12.52 -14.51
CA ASP A 301 14.90 -13.05 -13.87
C ASP A 301 15.50 -11.96 -12.97
N PRO A 302 15.50 -12.13 -11.63
CA PRO A 302 15.95 -11.10 -10.72
C PRO A 302 17.46 -10.85 -10.78
N VAL A 303 18.26 -11.84 -11.17
CA VAL A 303 19.72 -11.70 -11.28
C VAL A 303 20.09 -10.99 -12.59
N ALA A 304 19.51 -11.42 -13.71
CA ALA A 304 19.76 -10.77 -15.00
C ALA A 304 19.32 -9.30 -15.03
N ASN A 305 18.33 -8.92 -14.20
CA ASN A 305 17.84 -7.55 -14.11
C ASN A 305 18.45 -6.76 -12.92
N GLY A 306 19.42 -7.32 -12.20
CA GLY A 306 20.19 -6.63 -11.17
C GLY A 306 19.46 -6.41 -9.84
N PHE A 307 18.30 -7.04 -9.62
CA PHE A 307 17.59 -6.99 -8.33
C PHE A 307 18.26 -7.88 -7.28
N LEU A 308 18.87 -8.97 -7.69
CA LEU A 308 19.65 -9.88 -6.86
C LEU A 308 21.00 -10.20 -7.51
N VAL A 309 21.93 -10.63 -6.70
CA VAL A 309 23.21 -11.22 -7.17
C VAL A 309 23.35 -12.63 -6.60
N GLN A 310 24.20 -13.44 -7.22
CA GLN A 310 24.54 -14.75 -6.71
C GLN A 310 25.95 -14.71 -6.12
N ASP A 311 26.11 -15.15 -4.88
CA ASP A 311 27.41 -15.24 -4.24
C ASP A 311 28.22 -16.48 -4.71
N ALA A 312 29.45 -16.61 -4.24
CA ALA A 312 30.33 -17.71 -4.62
C ALA A 312 29.79 -19.10 -4.24
N ASN A 313 28.86 -19.19 -3.29
CA ASN A 313 28.23 -20.44 -2.87
C ASN A 313 26.91 -20.71 -3.60
N GLY A 314 26.50 -19.81 -4.51
CA GLY A 314 25.27 -19.91 -5.25
C GLY A 314 24.03 -19.36 -4.50
N HIS A 315 24.21 -18.70 -3.35
CA HIS A 315 23.12 -18.08 -2.63
C HIS A 315 22.73 -16.74 -3.25
N LEU A 316 21.45 -16.43 -3.25
CA LEU A 316 20.95 -15.14 -3.71
C LEU A 316 21.11 -14.10 -2.59
N ARG A 317 21.67 -12.95 -2.97
CA ARG A 317 21.97 -11.83 -2.07
C ARG A 317 21.50 -10.53 -2.70
N LEU A 318 21.33 -9.48 -1.89
CA LEU A 318 21.15 -8.14 -2.41
C LEU A 318 22.43 -7.66 -3.10
N PRO A 319 22.34 -6.82 -4.15
CA PRO A 319 23.51 -6.24 -4.79
C PRO A 319 24.40 -5.54 -3.78
N PRO A 320 25.73 -5.75 -3.80
CA PRO A 320 26.66 -5.08 -2.90
C PRO A 320 26.69 -3.58 -3.22
N LEU A 321 26.97 -2.76 -2.20
CA LEU A 321 27.34 -1.38 -2.42
C LEU A 321 28.59 -1.33 -3.28
N ALA A 322 28.58 -0.54 -4.34
CA ALA A 322 29.70 -0.46 -5.29
C ALA A 322 31.06 -0.15 -4.62
N ALA A 323 31.04 0.63 -3.53
CA ALA A 323 32.23 0.94 -2.74
C ALA A 323 32.71 -0.22 -1.86
N LEU A 324 31.83 -1.17 -1.50
CA LEU A 324 32.14 -2.31 -0.66
C LEU A 324 32.47 -3.56 -1.50
N ALA A 325 32.22 -3.54 -2.79
CA ALA A 325 32.65 -4.58 -3.74
C ALA A 325 34.16 -4.79 -3.78
N SER A 326 34.95 -3.96 -3.10
CA SER A 326 36.41 -4.03 -3.01
C SER A 326 36.96 -4.96 -1.93
N GLY A 327 36.16 -5.85 -1.34
CA GLY A 327 36.71 -6.97 -0.62
C GLY A 327 36.70 -6.94 0.91
N ILE A 328 35.86 -6.14 1.53
CA ILE A 328 35.56 -6.31 2.97
C ILE A 328 34.39 -7.26 3.10
N ASP A 329 34.67 -8.49 3.51
CA ASP A 329 33.64 -9.45 3.89
C ASP A 329 33.18 -9.15 5.29
N LEU A 330 31.99 -8.56 5.41
CA LEU A 330 31.35 -8.30 6.68
C LEU A 330 30.81 -9.62 7.26
N PRO A 331 30.82 -9.82 8.58
CA PRO A 331 30.50 -11.13 9.16
C PRO A 331 29.08 -11.60 8.84
N GLY A 332 28.94 -12.70 8.17
CA GLY A 332 27.83 -13.61 7.98
C GLY A 332 26.41 -13.06 8.25
N ALA A 333 25.74 -13.56 9.28
CA ALA A 333 24.38 -13.13 9.64
C ALA A 333 24.27 -11.66 10.10
N GLY A 334 25.39 -11.06 10.51
CA GLY A 334 25.46 -9.62 10.77
C GLY A 334 25.70 -8.79 9.53
N GLN A 335 25.95 -9.43 8.38
CA GLN A 335 26.19 -8.76 7.13
C GLN A 335 24.95 -7.99 6.70
N THR A 336 25.12 -6.70 6.50
CA THR A 336 24.04 -5.80 6.13
C THR A 336 24.37 -5.12 4.83
N ASN A 337 23.40 -5.00 3.98
CA ASN A 337 23.51 -4.16 2.80
C ASN A 337 23.12 -2.75 3.22
N LEU A 338 24.14 -1.93 3.53
CA LEU A 338 23.97 -0.64 4.21
C LEU A 338 23.74 0.50 3.21
N LEU A 339 22.77 0.39 2.33
CA LEU A 339 22.20 1.59 1.77
C LEU A 339 21.26 2.19 2.80
N VAL A 340 21.51 3.46 3.13
CA VAL A 340 20.73 4.16 4.15
C VAL A 340 19.28 4.36 3.69
N GLU A 341 19.02 4.40 2.39
CA GLU A 341 17.69 4.46 1.80
C GLU A 341 16.80 3.30 2.26
N TYR A 342 17.34 2.09 2.36
CA TYR A 342 16.61 0.91 2.85
C TYR A 342 16.16 1.10 4.30
N GLN A 343 17.08 1.64 5.13
CA GLN A 343 16.79 1.91 6.52
C GLN A 343 15.80 3.06 6.70
N ILE A 344 15.97 4.13 5.93
CA ILE A 344 15.07 5.29 5.95
C ILE A 344 13.66 4.86 5.62
N HIS A 345 13.48 4.06 4.57
CA HIS A 345 12.14 3.62 4.16
C HIS A 345 11.48 2.72 5.20
N ASN A 346 12.22 1.80 5.82
CA ASN A 346 11.70 0.99 6.92
C ASN A 346 11.28 1.84 8.13
N LEU A 347 12.05 2.88 8.46
CA LEU A 347 11.71 3.78 9.56
C LEU A 347 10.50 4.68 9.23
N SER A 348 10.37 5.12 7.99
CA SER A 348 9.30 6.03 7.58
C SER A 348 7.93 5.36 7.55
N ASP A 349 7.86 4.04 7.33
CA ASP A 349 6.64 3.25 7.32
C ASP A 349 6.08 2.94 8.73
N ALA A 350 6.60 3.57 9.78
CA ALA A 350 6.27 3.22 11.15
C ALA A 350 5.01 3.92 11.73
N ASP A 351 4.25 4.66 10.96
CA ASP A 351 3.05 5.38 11.45
C ASP A 351 1.94 4.43 11.93
N PHE A 352 1.91 3.19 11.45
CA PHE A 352 0.97 2.15 11.88
C PHE A 352 1.01 1.93 13.41
N VAL A 353 2.14 2.19 14.06
CA VAL A 353 2.30 2.09 15.53
C VAL A 353 1.32 3.02 16.27
N ASN A 354 1.02 4.19 15.70
CA ASN A 354 0.04 5.14 16.24
C ASN A 354 -1.35 4.96 15.61
N SER A 355 -1.42 4.65 14.32
CA SER A 355 -2.68 4.57 13.59
C SER A 355 -3.54 3.37 13.98
N ILE A 356 -2.96 2.18 14.22
CA ILE A 356 -3.72 0.99 14.64
C ILE A 356 -4.48 1.23 15.96
N PRO A 357 -3.84 1.67 17.06
CA PRO A 357 -4.58 1.97 18.29
C PRO A 357 -5.59 3.11 18.11
N ALA A 358 -5.27 4.14 17.31
CA ALA A 358 -6.21 5.22 17.03
C ALA A 358 -7.47 4.72 16.31
N VAL A 359 -7.33 3.87 15.28
CA VAL A 359 -8.48 3.24 14.59
C VAL A 359 -9.30 2.40 15.57
N THR A 360 -8.62 1.57 16.37
CA THR A 360 -9.28 0.67 17.34
C THR A 360 -10.13 1.44 18.34
N GLU A 361 -9.56 2.45 18.98
CA GLU A 361 -10.25 3.26 19.98
C GLU A 361 -11.36 4.12 19.37
N VAL A 362 -11.08 4.78 18.25
CA VAL A 362 -12.06 5.64 17.59
C VAL A 362 -13.25 4.88 17.06
N GLN A 363 -13.09 3.63 16.59
CA GLN A 363 -14.24 2.80 16.23
C GLN A 363 -15.20 2.62 17.40
N VAL A 364 -14.71 2.41 18.63
CA VAL A 364 -15.53 2.32 19.84
C VAL A 364 -16.25 3.65 20.13
N LEU A 365 -15.53 4.78 19.97
CA LEU A 365 -16.14 6.11 20.15
C LEU A 365 -17.25 6.35 19.13
N LEU A 366 -17.02 6.03 17.85
CA LEU A 366 -18.01 6.20 16.80
C LEU A 366 -19.25 5.32 17.01
N GLN A 367 -19.09 4.08 17.46
CA GLN A 367 -20.23 3.22 17.82
C GLN A 367 -21.08 3.82 18.93
N LYS A 368 -20.45 4.42 19.96
CA LYS A 368 -21.18 5.06 21.08
C LYS A 368 -22.00 6.28 20.65
N ILE A 369 -21.54 7.02 19.66
CA ILE A 369 -22.22 8.26 19.22
C ILE A 369 -23.12 8.05 18.00
N ALA A 370 -23.02 6.93 17.27
CA ALA A 370 -23.69 6.70 16.00
C ALA A 370 -25.20 6.95 16.04
N LEU A 371 -25.89 6.48 17.10
CA LEU A 371 -27.35 6.66 17.27
C LEU A 371 -27.74 8.14 17.36
N GLN A 372 -26.89 9.02 17.87
CA GLN A 372 -27.14 10.48 17.93
C GLN A 372 -27.20 11.10 16.52
N PHE A 373 -26.57 10.41 15.55
CA PHE A 373 -26.51 10.80 14.13
C PHE A 373 -27.49 10.01 13.26
N GLY A 374 -28.31 9.12 13.85
CA GLY A 374 -29.30 8.32 13.14
C GLY A 374 -28.75 7.04 12.53
N PHE A 375 -27.56 6.60 12.92
CA PHE A 375 -26.94 5.36 12.44
C PHE A 375 -26.91 4.30 13.53
N ASN A 376 -27.41 3.10 13.20
CA ASN A 376 -27.39 1.96 14.11
C ASN A 376 -26.15 1.10 13.83
N PRO A 377 -25.22 0.94 14.79
CA PRO A 377 -24.04 0.08 14.61
C PRO A 377 -24.35 -1.39 14.34
N ALA A 378 -25.55 -1.86 14.72
CA ALA A 378 -25.98 -3.23 14.43
C ALA A 378 -26.37 -3.43 12.94
N ASP A 379 -26.70 -2.38 12.22
CA ASP A 379 -26.81 -2.38 10.76
C ASP A 379 -25.43 -2.05 10.19
N THR A 380 -24.56 -3.06 10.13
CA THR A 380 -23.15 -2.91 9.75
C THR A 380 -22.98 -2.27 8.38
N THR A 381 -23.81 -2.62 7.41
CA THR A 381 -23.74 -2.08 6.04
C THR A 381 -24.00 -0.58 6.01
N THR A 382 -25.10 -0.13 6.61
CA THR A 382 -25.43 1.29 6.69
C THR A 382 -24.42 2.06 7.56
N TYR A 383 -24.07 1.50 8.71
CA TYR A 383 -23.12 2.10 9.64
C TYR A 383 -21.73 2.29 9.01
N ASN A 384 -21.16 1.26 8.40
CA ASN A 384 -19.84 1.37 7.79
C ASN A 384 -19.85 2.31 6.58
N ASN A 385 -20.79 2.11 5.65
CA ASN A 385 -20.77 2.83 4.38
C ASN A 385 -21.19 4.29 4.48
N LEU A 386 -22.09 4.65 5.42
CA LEU A 386 -22.67 5.99 5.49
C LEU A 386 -22.18 6.80 6.70
N PHE A 387 -21.55 6.16 7.68
CA PHE A 387 -21.09 6.84 8.89
C PHE A 387 -19.60 6.57 9.17
N ARG A 388 -19.21 5.35 9.59
CA ARG A 388 -17.84 5.05 10.01
C ARG A 388 -16.79 5.44 8.95
N ASN A 389 -16.92 4.89 7.75
CA ASN A 389 -15.94 5.11 6.68
C ASN A 389 -15.91 6.57 6.22
N VAL A 390 -17.06 7.24 6.23
CA VAL A 390 -17.12 8.66 5.89
C VAL A 390 -16.44 9.51 6.96
N VAL A 391 -16.77 9.29 8.24
CA VAL A 391 -16.16 10.05 9.35
C VAL A 391 -14.64 9.86 9.37
N LEU A 392 -14.17 8.62 9.25
CA LEU A 392 -12.73 8.34 9.28
C LEU A 392 -12.00 8.94 8.06
N ALA A 393 -12.57 8.87 6.87
CA ALA A 393 -11.98 9.47 5.67
C ALA A 393 -11.86 11.01 5.75
N TYR A 394 -12.78 11.68 6.45
CA TYR A 394 -12.79 13.15 6.53
C TYR A 394 -12.04 13.71 7.75
N LEU A 395 -11.98 12.97 8.85
CA LEU A 395 -11.46 13.48 10.12
C LEU A 395 -10.19 12.77 10.61
N SER A 396 -9.83 11.65 10.06
CA SER A 396 -8.86 10.64 10.49
C SER A 396 -9.05 10.12 11.93
N PRO A 397 -8.74 8.85 12.19
CA PRO A 397 -8.79 8.31 13.55
C PRO A 397 -7.77 8.97 14.48
N GLU A 398 -6.58 9.25 14.00
CA GLU A 398 -5.50 9.86 14.77
C GLU A 398 -5.92 11.25 15.29
N ARG A 399 -6.51 12.08 14.41
CA ARG A 399 -7.03 13.39 14.79
C ARG A 399 -8.18 13.28 15.79
N LEU A 400 -9.12 12.36 15.58
CA LEU A 400 -10.24 12.15 16.51
C LEU A 400 -9.74 11.64 17.87
N MET A 401 -8.71 10.81 17.91
CA MET A 401 -8.11 10.34 19.15
C MET A 401 -7.44 11.47 19.92
N MET A 402 -6.69 12.35 19.24
CA MET A 402 -6.13 13.56 19.86
C MET A 402 -7.23 14.45 20.43
N ILE A 403 -8.32 14.69 19.66
CA ILE A 403 -9.47 15.48 20.15
C ILE A 403 -10.09 14.83 21.38
N TYR A 404 -10.29 13.52 21.37
CA TYR A 404 -10.81 12.79 22.51
C TYR A 404 -9.91 12.96 23.75
N SER A 405 -8.59 12.95 23.58
CA SER A 405 -7.65 13.05 24.70
C SER A 405 -7.71 14.38 25.47
N TYR A 406 -8.06 15.47 24.82
CA TYR A 406 -8.15 16.78 25.49
C TYR A 406 -9.56 17.35 25.63
N ALA A 407 -10.52 16.89 24.85
CA ALA A 407 -11.90 17.41 24.85
C ALA A 407 -12.97 16.34 25.11
N GLY A 408 -12.55 15.10 25.35
CA GLY A 408 -13.46 13.99 25.62
C GLY A 408 -14.41 13.64 24.48
N LEU A 409 -15.45 12.89 24.80
CA LEU A 409 -16.44 12.44 23.81
C LEU A 409 -17.19 13.62 23.19
N ASP A 410 -17.46 14.67 23.94
CA ASP A 410 -18.16 15.87 23.43
C ASP A 410 -17.34 16.56 22.33
N GLY A 411 -16.00 16.56 22.44
CA GLY A 411 -15.12 17.06 21.40
C GLY A 411 -15.28 16.28 20.10
N VAL A 412 -15.30 14.94 20.17
CA VAL A 412 -15.52 14.06 19.01
C VAL A 412 -16.90 14.29 18.40
N VAL A 413 -17.95 14.35 19.24
CA VAL A 413 -19.33 14.64 18.79
C VAL A 413 -19.40 15.98 18.05
N ASN A 414 -18.71 17.01 18.53
CA ASN A 414 -18.71 18.33 17.90
C ASN A 414 -18.02 18.32 16.52
N GLU A 415 -16.95 17.53 16.33
CA GLU A 415 -16.33 17.38 15.02
C GLU A 415 -17.27 16.64 14.04
N VAL A 416 -17.89 15.56 14.48
CA VAL A 416 -18.85 14.82 13.64
C VAL A 416 -20.09 15.66 13.29
N LYS A 417 -20.57 16.53 14.19
CA LYS A 417 -21.63 17.50 13.88
C LYS A 417 -21.27 18.44 12.73
N LYS A 418 -19.99 18.81 12.59
CA LYS A 418 -19.55 19.65 11.46
C LYS A 418 -19.73 18.92 10.11
N LEU A 419 -19.46 17.62 10.05
CA LEU A 419 -19.71 16.82 8.84
C LEU A 419 -21.21 16.78 8.49
N ARG A 420 -22.06 16.66 9.50
CA ARG A 420 -23.52 16.72 9.31
C ARG A 420 -23.99 18.08 8.81
N ALA A 421 -23.44 19.18 9.34
CA ALA A 421 -23.74 20.53 8.88
C ALA A 421 -23.28 20.80 7.43
N LEU A 422 -22.26 20.07 6.99
CA LEU A 422 -21.76 20.10 5.61
C LEU A 422 -22.45 19.08 4.68
N HIS A 423 -23.46 18.36 5.16
CA HIS A 423 -24.18 17.30 4.44
C HIS A 423 -23.26 16.18 3.92
N VAL A 424 -22.22 15.88 4.66
CA VAL A 424 -21.27 14.78 4.35
C VAL A 424 -21.81 13.46 4.90
N ILE A 425 -22.49 13.50 6.08
CA ILE A 425 -23.19 12.39 6.73
C ILE A 425 -24.63 12.75 7.03
#